data_5e198de17db2c53e148bdc14d9755fdb
#
_entry.id   5e198de17db2c53e148bdc14d9755fdb
#
_cell.length_a   1.000
_cell.length_b   1.000
_cell.length_c   1.000
_cell.angle_alpha   90.00
_cell.angle_beta   90.00
_cell.angle_gamma   90.00
#
_symmetry.space_group_name_H-M   'P 1'
#
loop_
_entity.id
_entity.type
_entity.pdbx_description
1 polymer ?
#
loop_
_entity_poly.entity_id
_entity_poly.type
_entity_poly.pdbx_seq_one_letter_code
_entity_poly.pdbx_strand_id
1 'polypeptide(L)'
;MAKSTQKHAILTLLKQASGPLSLRDIASKINHEASSRTLRRWLADWEAGNKVKRSGAGPSTTYQAISNPAEAVPPFSASDSFAFLADLDPDLRRVLLNQIRDLWTHSSTALEGNTLSLGDTHFILEQGLTVSGKPIKDHQEVRGHARAIEVLYQCIDRPLSHDVIFALHRAVQTEYLDDIYKPIGAWKVEANGTHVVGSDNKQSFIEYALPLFVPKLMAEVLDAINATSVDDVTLDNAAVIYAKIHMGIAHIHPFYDGNGRIARLLANIPLLKSGLPPLVIPKEQRRVYIETLSKYQISIGQLTSTSGVWPAPDQLREFEAFCASCYGSTKDLMEEIFKLQRKRAGKGF
;
A
#
# COMPACT_ATOMS: atom_id res chain seq x y z
N MET A 1 -20.98 10.30 -21.94
CA MET A 1 -20.59 10.38 -20.51
C MET A 1 -21.66 9.82 -19.55
N ALA A 2 -22.93 10.13 -19.68
CA ALA A 2 -24.00 9.66 -18.78
C ALA A 2 -24.12 8.13 -18.58
N LYS A 3 -23.97 7.31 -19.62
CA LYS A 3 -24.13 5.84 -19.54
C LYS A 3 -23.01 5.13 -18.74
N SER A 4 -21.79 5.64 -18.77
CA SER A 4 -20.66 5.08 -18.02
C SER A 4 -20.82 5.35 -16.52
N THR A 5 -21.26 6.54 -16.17
CA THR A 5 -21.52 6.97 -14.78
C THR A 5 -22.65 6.15 -14.16
N GLN A 6 -23.75 5.92 -14.92
CA GLN A 6 -24.88 5.08 -14.47
C GLN A 6 -24.46 3.62 -14.27
N LYS A 7 -23.67 3.06 -15.20
CA LYS A 7 -23.14 1.68 -15.09
C LYS A 7 -22.31 1.53 -13.81
N HIS A 8 -21.46 2.51 -13.50
CA HIS A 8 -20.65 2.51 -12.29
C HIS A 8 -21.50 2.61 -11.01
N ALA A 9 -22.49 3.52 -10.97
CA ALA A 9 -23.36 3.71 -9.83
C ALA A 9 -24.14 2.44 -9.46
N ILE A 10 -24.59 1.66 -10.45
CA ILE A 10 -25.32 0.41 -10.20
C ILE A 10 -24.39 -0.67 -9.63
N LEU A 11 -23.15 -0.78 -10.12
CA LEU A 11 -22.21 -1.74 -9.55
C LEU A 11 -21.85 -1.37 -8.10
N THR A 12 -21.71 -0.10 -7.80
CA THR A 12 -21.49 0.41 -6.44
C THR A 12 -22.69 0.10 -5.54
N LEU A 13 -23.92 0.31 -6.03
CA LEU A 13 -25.14 -0.06 -5.32
C LEU A 13 -25.17 -1.55 -4.95
N LEU A 14 -24.79 -2.44 -5.90
CA LEU A 14 -24.73 -3.87 -5.65
C LEU A 14 -23.67 -4.24 -4.62
N LYS A 15 -22.53 -3.53 -4.61
CA LYS A 15 -21.45 -3.72 -3.62
C LYS A 15 -21.85 -3.28 -2.21
N GLN A 16 -22.66 -2.24 -2.11
CA GLN A 16 -23.13 -1.69 -0.82
C GLN A 16 -24.37 -2.39 -0.26
N ALA A 17 -25.03 -3.21 -1.08
CA ALA A 17 -26.22 -3.92 -0.66
C ALA A 17 -25.90 -5.00 0.37
N SER A 18 -26.65 -5.05 1.47
CA SER A 18 -26.53 -6.05 2.54
C SER A 18 -26.93 -7.49 2.11
N GLY A 19 -27.44 -7.65 0.89
CA GLY A 19 -27.86 -8.94 0.33
C GLY A 19 -28.17 -8.88 -1.16
N PRO A 20 -28.55 -10.02 -1.78
CA PRO A 20 -28.88 -10.09 -3.20
C PRO A 20 -30.09 -9.21 -3.54
N LEU A 21 -30.00 -8.43 -4.62
CA LEU A 21 -31.07 -7.56 -5.11
C LEU A 21 -31.74 -8.14 -6.35
N SER A 22 -33.07 -8.04 -6.45
CA SER A 22 -33.80 -8.34 -7.67
C SER A 22 -33.61 -7.22 -8.71
N LEU A 23 -33.90 -7.50 -9.98
CA LEU A 23 -33.89 -6.49 -11.04
C LEU A 23 -34.82 -5.31 -10.73
N ARG A 24 -35.94 -5.57 -10.05
CA ARG A 24 -36.92 -4.57 -9.63
C ARG A 24 -36.35 -3.68 -8.53
N ASP A 25 -35.66 -4.27 -7.55
CA ASP A 25 -35.04 -3.50 -6.45
C ASP A 25 -33.91 -2.60 -6.98
N ILE A 26 -33.10 -3.12 -7.92
CA ILE A 26 -32.05 -2.33 -8.57
C ILE A 26 -32.68 -1.15 -9.32
N ALA A 27 -33.71 -1.40 -10.14
CA ALA A 27 -34.38 -0.36 -10.91
C ALA A 27 -35.01 0.73 -9.99
N SER A 28 -35.66 0.31 -8.91
CA SER A 28 -36.23 1.24 -7.92
C SER A 28 -35.17 2.12 -7.24
N LYS A 29 -34.06 1.52 -6.83
CA LYS A 29 -32.96 2.23 -6.12
C LYS A 29 -32.20 3.23 -7.02
N ILE A 30 -32.28 3.08 -8.33
CA ILE A 30 -31.73 4.05 -9.30
C ILE A 30 -32.81 4.96 -9.90
N ASN A 31 -33.98 5.08 -9.25
CA ASN A 31 -35.09 5.91 -9.69
C ASN A 31 -35.51 5.65 -11.17
N HIS A 32 -35.39 4.39 -11.64
CA HIS A 32 -35.68 4.00 -13.00
C HIS A 32 -34.89 4.73 -14.11
N GLU A 33 -33.73 5.28 -13.80
CA GLU A 33 -32.87 6.00 -14.76
C GLU A 33 -32.33 5.11 -15.89
N ALA A 34 -32.35 3.79 -15.73
CA ALA A 34 -31.96 2.82 -16.75
C ALA A 34 -33.11 1.87 -17.06
N SER A 35 -33.33 1.58 -18.34
CA SER A 35 -34.36 0.60 -18.75
C SER A 35 -34.01 -0.81 -18.27
N SER A 36 -35.02 -1.65 -18.00
CA SER A 36 -34.84 -3.06 -17.62
C SER A 36 -34.01 -3.85 -18.65
N ARG A 37 -34.07 -3.50 -19.93
CA ARG A 37 -33.24 -4.09 -20.99
C ARG A 37 -31.76 -3.71 -20.83
N THR A 38 -31.48 -2.47 -20.49
CA THR A 38 -30.14 -1.95 -20.26
C THR A 38 -29.55 -2.58 -19.02
N LEU A 39 -30.31 -2.66 -17.92
CA LEU A 39 -29.89 -3.30 -16.69
C LEU A 39 -29.52 -4.76 -16.88
N ARG A 40 -30.39 -5.53 -17.58
CA ARG A 40 -30.11 -6.96 -17.87
C ARG A 40 -28.81 -7.15 -18.66
N ARG A 41 -28.54 -6.28 -19.65
CA ARG A 41 -27.31 -6.33 -20.41
C ARG A 41 -26.08 -6.06 -19.53
N TRP A 42 -26.11 -5.02 -18.70
CA TRP A 42 -25.00 -4.70 -17.81
C TRP A 42 -24.77 -5.78 -16.76
N LEU A 43 -25.83 -6.34 -16.20
CA LEU A 43 -25.76 -7.45 -15.24
C LEU A 43 -25.18 -8.70 -15.88
N ALA A 44 -25.54 -9.02 -17.14
CA ALA A 44 -24.98 -10.14 -17.89
C ALA A 44 -23.47 -9.90 -18.21
N ASP A 45 -23.09 -8.67 -18.61
CA ASP A 45 -21.69 -8.31 -18.80
C ASP A 45 -20.86 -8.49 -17.51
N TRP A 46 -21.42 -8.13 -16.36
CA TRP A 46 -20.75 -8.29 -15.07
C TRP A 46 -20.73 -9.73 -14.56
N GLU A 47 -21.75 -10.51 -14.86
CA GLU A 47 -21.78 -11.95 -14.60
C GLU A 47 -20.69 -12.66 -15.41
N ALA A 48 -20.59 -12.38 -16.71
CA ALA A 48 -19.54 -12.90 -17.58
C ALA A 48 -18.12 -12.45 -17.14
N GLY A 49 -18.00 -11.22 -16.61
CA GLY A 49 -16.75 -10.67 -16.06
C GLY A 49 -16.50 -11.03 -14.58
N ASN A 50 -17.25 -11.97 -14.01
CA ASN A 50 -17.11 -12.44 -12.61
C ASN A 50 -17.19 -11.33 -11.55
N LYS A 51 -17.94 -10.24 -11.84
CA LYS A 51 -18.16 -9.11 -10.93
C LYS A 51 -19.47 -9.20 -10.15
N VAL A 52 -20.43 -9.98 -10.67
CA VAL A 52 -21.77 -10.15 -10.10
C VAL A 52 -22.14 -11.63 -10.19
N LYS A 53 -22.64 -12.17 -9.08
CA LYS A 53 -23.23 -13.51 -9.02
C LYS A 53 -24.73 -13.40 -9.25
N ARG A 54 -25.23 -14.17 -10.18
CA ARG A 54 -26.66 -14.37 -10.41
C ARG A 54 -27.14 -15.62 -9.68
N SER A 55 -28.28 -15.54 -9.00
CA SER A 55 -28.92 -16.64 -8.29
C SER A 55 -30.42 -16.66 -8.61
N GLY A 56 -31.02 -17.85 -8.63
CA GLY A 56 -32.42 -18.06 -8.97
C GLY A 56 -32.72 -18.06 -10.47
N ALA A 57 -33.99 -18.27 -10.82
CA ALA A 57 -34.48 -18.27 -12.18
C ALA A 57 -35.81 -17.53 -12.33
N GLY A 58 -36.09 -16.98 -13.49
CA GLY A 58 -37.36 -16.29 -13.79
C GLY A 58 -37.56 -15.05 -12.87
N PRO A 59 -38.74 -14.89 -12.28
CA PRO A 59 -39.06 -13.75 -11.40
C PRO A 59 -38.25 -13.70 -10.10
N SER A 60 -37.70 -14.82 -9.63
CA SER A 60 -36.91 -14.92 -8.40
C SER A 60 -35.41 -14.70 -8.64
N THR A 61 -35.01 -14.27 -9.84
CA THR A 61 -33.61 -13.96 -10.16
C THR A 61 -33.13 -12.76 -9.33
N THR A 62 -32.04 -12.97 -8.61
CA THR A 62 -31.35 -11.94 -7.85
C THR A 62 -29.89 -11.82 -8.26
N TYR A 63 -29.31 -10.67 -7.99
CA TYR A 63 -27.94 -10.31 -8.34
C TYR A 63 -27.24 -9.80 -7.09
N GLN A 64 -26.01 -10.27 -6.86
CA GLN A 64 -25.16 -9.85 -5.78
C GLN A 64 -23.77 -9.55 -6.33
N ALA A 65 -23.17 -8.43 -5.95
CA ALA A 65 -21.79 -8.21 -6.32
C ALA A 65 -20.93 -9.33 -5.74
N ILE A 66 -20.06 -9.89 -6.55
CA ILE A 66 -19.01 -10.75 -6.05
C ILE A 66 -18.02 -9.79 -5.39
N SER A 67 -18.08 -9.70 -4.07
CA SER A 67 -17.01 -9.09 -3.30
C SER A 67 -15.76 -9.92 -3.54
N ASN A 68 -14.80 -9.33 -4.22
CA ASN A 68 -13.47 -9.91 -4.25
C ASN A 68 -13.06 -10.07 -2.76
N PRO A 69 -12.59 -11.22 -2.29
CA PRO A 69 -12.08 -11.35 -0.91
C PRO A 69 -11.02 -10.29 -0.56
N ALA A 70 -10.37 -9.70 -1.58
CA ALA A 70 -9.51 -8.53 -1.45
C ALA A 70 -10.25 -7.19 -1.17
N GLU A 71 -11.59 -7.12 -1.33
CA GLU A 71 -12.39 -5.92 -1.06
C GLU A 71 -13.17 -6.00 0.27
N ALA A 72 -13.40 -7.19 0.80
CA ALA A 72 -13.94 -7.39 2.13
C ALA A 72 -12.80 -7.47 3.14
N VAL A 73 -12.31 -6.32 3.57
CA VAL A 73 -11.42 -6.25 4.74
C VAL A 73 -12.30 -6.47 5.96
N PRO A 74 -12.12 -7.56 6.71
CA PRO A 74 -12.78 -7.68 8.01
C PRO A 74 -12.33 -6.52 8.90
N PRO A 75 -13.16 -6.09 9.86
CA PRO A 75 -12.76 -5.05 10.79
C PRO A 75 -11.44 -5.48 11.46
N PHE A 76 -10.53 -4.55 11.51
CA PHE A 76 -9.16 -4.65 11.98
C PHE A 76 -9.07 -5.42 13.33
N SER A 77 -8.62 -6.67 13.29
CA SER A 77 -8.37 -7.49 14.50
C SER A 77 -6.88 -7.78 14.72
N ALA A 78 -6.00 -7.34 13.81
CA ALA A 78 -4.54 -7.55 13.92
C ALA A 78 -3.86 -6.69 15.01
N SER A 79 -4.61 -5.81 15.69
CA SER A 79 -4.08 -4.90 16.71
C SER A 79 -3.50 -5.60 17.93
N ASP A 80 -3.89 -6.85 18.19
CA ASP A 80 -3.41 -7.60 19.36
C ASP A 80 -2.10 -8.36 19.12
N SER A 81 -1.65 -8.44 17.86
CA SER A 81 -0.49 -9.26 17.45
C SER A 81 0.86 -8.53 17.54
N PHE A 82 0.88 -7.19 17.61
CA PHE A 82 2.13 -6.45 17.61
C PHE A 82 2.71 -6.30 19.03
N ALA A 83 3.92 -6.84 19.25
CA ALA A 83 4.57 -6.78 20.56
C ALA A 83 4.80 -5.34 21.06
N PHE A 84 5.05 -4.38 20.17
CA PHE A 84 5.18 -2.96 20.55
C PHE A 84 3.91 -2.33 21.11
N LEU A 85 2.75 -3.02 21.04
CA LEU A 85 1.48 -2.58 21.60
C LEU A 85 1.09 -3.32 22.89
N ALA A 86 1.84 -4.35 23.26
CA ALA A 86 1.41 -5.33 24.29
C ALA A 86 1.05 -4.68 25.65
N ASP A 87 1.80 -3.66 26.06
CA ASP A 87 1.66 -3.02 27.37
C ASP A 87 0.71 -1.82 27.38
N LEU A 88 -0.03 -1.59 26.28
CA LEU A 88 -0.96 -0.47 26.17
C LEU A 88 -2.40 -0.88 26.41
N ASP A 89 -3.18 0.01 27.03
CA ASP A 89 -4.64 -0.12 27.11
C ASP A 89 -5.26 -0.14 25.68
N PRO A 90 -6.40 -0.82 25.47
CA PRO A 90 -7.00 -0.97 24.13
C PRO A 90 -7.26 0.32 23.40
N ASP A 91 -7.67 1.38 24.12
CA ASP A 91 -7.90 2.70 23.52
C ASP A 91 -6.60 3.37 23.09
N LEU A 92 -5.51 3.24 23.86
CA LEU A 92 -4.20 3.79 23.50
C LEU A 92 -3.56 3.01 22.35
N ARG A 93 -3.75 1.68 22.28
CA ARG A 93 -3.34 0.87 21.11
C ARG A 93 -3.97 1.42 19.84
N ARG A 94 -5.28 1.64 19.85
CA ARG A 94 -6.00 2.19 18.70
C ARG A 94 -5.49 3.58 18.31
N VAL A 95 -5.28 4.47 19.29
CA VAL A 95 -4.74 5.80 19.04
C VAL A 95 -3.36 5.72 18.39
N LEU A 96 -2.45 4.90 18.93
CA LEU A 96 -1.11 4.74 18.37
C LEU A 96 -1.13 4.18 16.96
N LEU A 97 -1.93 3.14 16.70
CA LEU A 97 -2.06 2.56 15.37
C LEU A 97 -2.60 3.56 14.33
N ASN A 98 -3.60 4.36 14.71
CA ASN A 98 -4.11 5.42 13.83
C ASN A 98 -3.05 6.49 13.56
N GLN A 99 -2.30 6.92 14.57
CA GLN A 99 -1.22 7.89 14.40
C GLN A 99 -0.10 7.35 13.50
N ILE A 100 0.30 6.09 13.69
CA ILE A 100 1.30 5.42 12.83
C ILE A 100 0.78 5.32 11.40
N ARG A 101 -0.47 4.89 11.20
CA ARG A 101 -1.10 4.83 9.87
C ARG A 101 -1.08 6.18 9.18
N ASP A 102 -1.49 7.23 9.88
CA ASP A 102 -1.59 8.59 9.34
C ASP A 102 -0.20 9.15 9.00
N LEU A 103 0.78 8.99 9.90
CA LEU A 103 2.17 9.39 9.67
C LEU A 103 2.79 8.65 8.49
N TRP A 104 2.65 7.33 8.45
CA TRP A 104 3.21 6.49 7.39
C TRP A 104 2.58 6.80 6.05
N THR A 105 1.25 6.92 6.00
CA THR A 105 0.51 7.29 4.79
C THR A 105 0.92 8.65 4.29
N HIS A 106 0.88 9.68 5.14
CA HIS A 106 1.29 11.03 4.78
C HIS A 106 2.71 11.09 4.24
N SER A 107 3.67 10.56 5.00
CA SER A 107 5.08 10.61 4.62
C SER A 107 5.33 9.85 3.31
N SER A 108 4.77 8.64 3.16
CA SER A 108 4.99 7.81 1.97
C SER A 108 4.36 8.41 0.71
N THR A 109 3.19 9.03 0.79
CA THR A 109 2.56 9.70 -0.37
C THR A 109 3.23 11.03 -0.69
N ALA A 110 3.63 11.81 0.33
CA ALA A 110 4.33 13.09 0.14
C ALA A 110 5.71 12.92 -0.51
N LEU A 111 6.43 11.82 -0.26
CA LEU A 111 7.66 11.47 -0.97
C LEU A 111 7.45 11.32 -2.48
N GLU A 112 6.26 10.93 -2.92
CA GLU A 112 5.87 10.83 -4.34
C GLU A 112 5.25 12.14 -4.90
N GLY A 113 5.16 13.19 -4.07
CA GLY A 113 4.68 14.52 -4.51
C GLY A 113 3.24 14.84 -4.12
N ASN A 114 2.59 14.05 -3.29
CA ASN A 114 1.27 14.36 -2.73
C ASN A 114 1.32 15.66 -1.91
N THR A 115 0.33 16.51 -2.05
CA THR A 115 0.31 17.87 -1.48
C THR A 115 -0.48 17.99 -0.18
N LEU A 116 -1.10 16.92 0.31
CA LEU A 116 -1.85 16.90 1.55
C LEU A 116 -0.90 17.00 2.76
N SER A 117 -1.32 17.72 3.78
CA SER A 117 -0.62 17.76 5.07
C SER A 117 -0.94 16.51 5.92
N LEU A 118 -0.20 16.31 7.02
CA LEU A 118 -0.53 15.25 7.99
C LEU A 118 -1.93 15.47 8.60
N GLY A 119 -2.32 16.72 8.88
CA GLY A 119 -3.66 17.04 9.35
C GLY A 119 -4.75 16.75 8.32
N ASP A 120 -4.49 17.06 7.03
CA ASP A 120 -5.41 16.70 5.93
C ASP A 120 -5.54 15.18 5.80
N THR A 121 -4.42 14.45 5.90
CA THR A 121 -4.39 12.98 5.87
C THR A 121 -5.25 12.39 6.99
N HIS A 122 -5.05 12.84 8.22
CA HIS A 122 -5.86 12.44 9.37
C HIS A 122 -7.35 12.73 9.14
N PHE A 123 -7.69 13.94 8.69
CA PHE A 123 -9.06 14.34 8.41
C PHE A 123 -9.74 13.44 7.36
N ILE A 124 -9.04 13.13 6.27
CA ILE A 124 -9.55 12.26 5.20
C ILE A 124 -9.77 10.82 5.72
N LEU A 125 -8.83 10.30 6.51
CA LEU A 125 -8.89 8.90 6.96
C LEU A 125 -9.92 8.71 8.09
N GLU A 126 -10.05 9.67 9.00
CA GLU A 126 -10.98 9.57 10.14
C GLU A 126 -12.40 10.01 9.79
N GLN A 127 -12.55 11.08 8.99
CA GLN A 127 -13.88 11.64 8.69
C GLN A 127 -14.43 11.15 7.33
N GLY A 128 -13.60 10.57 6.47
CA GLY A 128 -14.00 10.14 5.13
C GLY A 128 -14.33 11.29 4.17
N LEU A 129 -14.03 12.53 4.54
CA LEU A 129 -14.32 13.74 3.78
C LEU A 129 -13.16 14.16 2.89
N THR A 130 -13.42 15.10 1.99
CA THR A 130 -12.40 15.70 1.11
C THR A 130 -11.97 17.07 1.62
N VAL A 131 -10.73 17.44 1.35
CA VAL A 131 -10.16 18.75 1.67
C VAL A 131 -10.32 19.66 0.45
N SER A 132 -10.93 20.82 0.65
CA SER A 132 -11.17 21.80 -0.43
C SER A 132 -9.87 22.33 -1.01
N GLY A 133 -9.83 22.51 -2.32
CA GLY A 133 -8.68 23.05 -3.05
C GLY A 133 -7.52 22.07 -3.24
N LYS A 134 -7.68 20.78 -2.87
CA LYS A 134 -6.69 19.74 -3.08
C LYS A 134 -7.10 18.79 -4.23
N PRO A 135 -6.13 18.25 -5.01
CA PRO A 135 -6.43 17.33 -6.10
C PRO A 135 -7.16 16.07 -5.60
N ILE A 136 -8.11 15.57 -6.35
CA ILE A 136 -8.80 14.30 -6.06
C ILE A 136 -7.80 13.12 -6.05
N LYS A 137 -6.81 13.15 -6.92
CA LYS A 137 -5.72 12.16 -6.97
C LYS A 137 -5.04 12.03 -5.61
N ASP A 138 -4.70 13.15 -4.96
CA ASP A 138 -4.03 13.16 -3.67
C ASP A 138 -4.86 12.45 -2.58
N HIS A 139 -6.19 12.68 -2.58
CA HIS A 139 -7.11 12.00 -1.66
C HIS A 139 -7.17 10.48 -1.92
N GLN A 140 -7.20 10.09 -3.19
CA GLN A 140 -7.21 8.68 -3.59
C GLN A 140 -5.92 7.99 -3.17
N GLU A 141 -4.77 8.61 -3.38
CA GLU A 141 -3.46 8.07 -2.98
C GLU A 141 -3.36 7.86 -1.46
N VAL A 142 -3.83 8.82 -0.66
CA VAL A 142 -3.87 8.70 0.81
C VAL A 142 -4.76 7.53 1.24
N ARG A 143 -5.98 7.44 0.70
CA ARG A 143 -6.89 6.32 1.03
C ARG A 143 -6.35 4.97 0.54
N GLY A 144 -5.75 4.94 -0.63
CA GLY A 144 -5.15 3.73 -1.19
C GLY A 144 -3.95 3.24 -0.38
N HIS A 145 -3.08 4.16 0.07
CA HIS A 145 -1.94 3.80 0.90
C HIS A 145 -2.37 3.31 2.29
N ALA A 146 -3.32 3.99 2.94
CA ALA A 146 -3.87 3.55 4.22
C ALA A 146 -4.51 2.15 4.09
N ARG A 147 -5.24 1.90 3.00
CA ARG A 147 -5.79 0.57 2.68
C ARG A 147 -4.68 -0.48 2.49
N ALA A 148 -3.57 -0.12 1.85
CA ALA A 148 -2.44 -1.04 1.69
C ALA A 148 -1.81 -1.40 3.04
N ILE A 149 -1.71 -0.47 4.00
CA ILE A 149 -1.27 -0.76 5.37
C ILE A 149 -2.21 -1.78 6.04
N GLU A 150 -3.52 -1.63 5.89
CA GLU A 150 -4.50 -2.59 6.43
C GLU A 150 -4.32 -3.99 5.83
N VAL A 151 -4.17 -4.07 4.50
CA VAL A 151 -3.90 -5.35 3.80
C VAL A 151 -2.60 -5.98 4.30
N LEU A 152 -1.54 -5.18 4.47
CA LEU A 152 -0.26 -5.64 4.98
C LEU A 152 -0.39 -6.22 6.39
N TYR A 153 -1.08 -5.54 7.30
CA TYR A 153 -1.31 -6.01 8.67
C TYR A 153 -2.08 -7.33 8.71
N GLN A 154 -3.06 -7.53 7.82
CA GLN A 154 -3.83 -8.78 7.74
C GLN A 154 -3.02 -9.97 7.23
N CYS A 155 -1.93 -9.70 6.52
CA CYS A 155 -1.07 -10.71 5.94
C CYS A 155 0.22 -10.92 6.73
N ILE A 156 0.42 -10.19 7.84
CA ILE A 156 1.71 -10.16 8.54
C ILE A 156 2.15 -11.52 9.07
N ASP A 157 1.21 -12.34 9.57
CA ASP A 157 1.48 -13.65 10.13
C ASP A 157 1.68 -14.77 9.10
N ARG A 158 1.59 -14.42 7.80
CA ARG A 158 1.72 -15.38 6.69
C ARG A 158 3.03 -15.16 5.94
N PRO A 159 3.54 -16.19 5.24
CA PRO A 159 4.60 -15.99 4.27
C PRO A 159 4.16 -14.99 3.20
N LEU A 160 5.03 -14.04 2.87
CA LEU A 160 4.78 -13.11 1.78
C LEU A 160 4.76 -13.87 0.45
N SER A 161 3.79 -13.57 -0.40
CA SER A 161 3.62 -14.15 -1.74
C SER A 161 3.44 -13.07 -2.80
N HIS A 162 3.58 -13.44 -4.06
CA HIS A 162 3.28 -12.53 -5.18
C HIS A 162 1.85 -11.99 -5.11
N ASP A 163 0.86 -12.82 -4.73
CA ASP A 163 -0.54 -12.40 -4.63
C ASP A 163 -0.74 -11.30 -3.60
N VAL A 164 -0.03 -11.37 -2.45
CA VAL A 164 -0.04 -10.31 -1.43
C VAL A 164 0.58 -9.03 -1.99
N ILE A 165 1.72 -9.12 -2.68
CA ILE A 165 2.36 -7.96 -3.32
C ILE A 165 1.43 -7.33 -4.36
N PHE A 166 0.77 -8.14 -5.18
CA PHE A 166 -0.21 -7.65 -6.16
C PHE A 166 -1.45 -7.04 -5.51
N ALA A 167 -1.90 -7.57 -4.37
CA ALA A 167 -3.00 -6.98 -3.60
C ALA A 167 -2.60 -5.61 -3.01
N LEU A 168 -1.38 -5.49 -2.47
CA LEU A 168 -0.82 -4.22 -2.00
C LEU A 168 -0.71 -3.20 -3.14
N HIS A 169 -0.23 -3.63 -4.31
CA HIS A 169 -0.12 -2.74 -5.48
C HIS A 169 -1.49 -2.26 -5.96
N ARG A 170 -2.51 -3.14 -6.01
CA ARG A 170 -3.90 -2.73 -6.31
C ARG A 170 -4.47 -1.74 -5.30
N ALA A 171 -4.07 -1.82 -4.04
CA ALA A 171 -4.51 -0.87 -3.03
C ALA A 171 -3.82 0.49 -3.19
N VAL A 172 -2.50 0.49 -3.44
CA VAL A 172 -1.70 1.71 -3.63
C VAL A 172 -2.04 2.44 -4.92
N GLN A 173 -2.26 1.69 -6.01
CA GLN A 173 -2.53 2.24 -7.33
C GLN A 173 -4.03 2.48 -7.50
N THR A 174 -4.45 3.71 -7.23
CA THR A 174 -5.87 4.10 -7.18
C THR A 174 -6.40 4.67 -8.50
N GLU A 175 -5.53 5.02 -9.44
CA GLU A 175 -5.93 5.43 -10.77
C GLU A 175 -6.40 4.21 -11.57
N TYR A 176 -7.63 4.26 -12.07
CA TYR A 176 -8.11 3.25 -13.01
C TYR A 176 -7.55 3.55 -14.40
N LEU A 177 -6.57 2.77 -14.81
CA LEU A 177 -6.00 2.82 -16.15
C LEU A 177 -6.48 1.58 -16.92
N ASP A 178 -7.23 1.77 -17.99
CA ASP A 178 -7.57 0.70 -18.94
C ASP A 178 -6.48 0.65 -20.04
N ASP A 179 -5.26 0.36 -19.60
CA ASP A 179 -4.06 0.34 -20.44
C ASP A 179 -3.29 -0.97 -20.16
N ILE A 180 -3.20 -1.82 -21.17
CA ILE A 180 -2.50 -3.11 -21.09
C ILE A 180 -1.00 -2.99 -20.80
N TYR A 181 -0.42 -1.83 -21.11
CA TYR A 181 0.99 -1.52 -20.85
C TYR A 181 1.24 -1.00 -19.45
N LYS A 182 0.18 -0.70 -18.70
CA LYS A 182 0.22 -0.19 -17.31
C LYS A 182 -0.55 -1.11 -16.36
N PRO A 183 -0.16 -2.37 -16.23
CA PRO A 183 -0.92 -3.34 -15.46
C PRO A 183 -0.95 -2.97 -13.98
N ILE A 184 -2.15 -3.07 -13.36
CA ILE A 184 -2.35 -2.86 -11.93
C ILE A 184 -2.46 -4.22 -11.24
N GLY A 185 -1.63 -4.46 -10.23
CA GLY A 185 -1.57 -5.75 -9.55
C GLY A 185 -0.94 -6.86 -10.38
N ALA A 186 0.01 -6.50 -11.24
CA ALA A 186 0.87 -7.41 -11.99
C ALA A 186 2.20 -6.72 -12.29
N TRP A 187 3.23 -7.49 -12.64
CA TRP A 187 4.52 -6.94 -13.01
C TRP A 187 4.44 -6.08 -14.26
N LYS A 188 5.33 -5.09 -14.36
CA LYS A 188 5.46 -4.25 -15.57
C LYS A 188 5.73 -5.11 -16.81
N VAL A 189 5.22 -4.67 -17.95
CA VAL A 189 5.39 -5.32 -19.25
C VAL A 189 6.35 -4.56 -20.17
N GLU A 190 6.68 -3.30 -19.81
CA GLU A 190 7.63 -2.45 -20.52
C GLU A 190 8.80 -2.09 -19.62
N ALA A 191 9.96 -1.84 -20.25
CA ALA A 191 11.13 -1.29 -19.57
C ALA A 191 10.81 0.13 -19.07
N ASN A 192 11.30 0.46 -17.88
CA ASN A 192 11.18 1.78 -17.29
C ASN A 192 12.51 2.28 -16.72
N GLY A 193 12.60 3.57 -16.49
CA GLY A 193 13.77 4.21 -15.92
C GLY A 193 13.41 5.60 -15.39
N THR A 194 14.34 6.23 -14.69
CA THR A 194 14.15 7.54 -14.07
C THR A 194 15.34 8.45 -14.34
N HIS A 195 15.05 9.68 -14.75
CA HIS A 195 16.04 10.74 -14.77
C HIS A 195 16.25 11.29 -13.36
N VAL A 196 17.48 11.36 -12.94
CA VAL A 196 17.88 11.95 -11.67
C VAL A 196 18.90 13.06 -11.90
N VAL A 197 18.88 14.09 -11.06
CA VAL A 197 19.86 15.17 -11.06
C VAL A 197 20.69 14.99 -9.80
N GLY A 198 21.99 14.72 -9.98
CA GLY A 198 22.93 14.60 -8.86
C GLY A 198 23.19 15.93 -8.16
N SER A 199 23.84 15.89 -7.01
CA SER A 199 24.25 17.08 -6.25
C SER A 199 25.23 17.97 -7.04
N ASP A 200 25.90 17.42 -8.04
CA ASP A 200 26.78 18.13 -9.00
C ASP A 200 26.03 18.72 -10.21
N ASN A 201 24.70 18.75 -10.17
CA ASN A 201 23.80 19.13 -11.26
C ASN A 201 23.92 18.31 -12.56
N LYS A 202 24.61 17.18 -12.52
CA LYS A 202 24.63 16.26 -13.66
C LYS A 202 23.36 15.43 -13.70
N GLN A 203 22.79 15.31 -14.90
CA GLN A 203 21.70 14.40 -15.17
C GLN A 203 22.25 12.99 -15.41
N SER A 204 21.65 12.02 -14.77
CA SER A 204 21.89 10.60 -14.99
C SER A 204 20.56 9.89 -15.25
N PHE A 205 20.60 8.83 -16.04
CA PHE A 205 19.43 7.99 -16.27
C PHE A 205 19.65 6.66 -15.58
N ILE A 206 18.73 6.27 -14.71
CA ILE A 206 18.72 4.99 -14.03
C ILE A 206 17.80 4.06 -14.82
N GLU A 207 18.38 3.01 -15.39
CA GLU A 207 17.61 1.93 -16.02
C GLU A 207 17.29 0.88 -14.98
N TYR A 208 16.00 0.58 -14.82
CA TYR A 208 15.53 -0.48 -13.92
C TYR A 208 15.55 -1.85 -14.61
N ALA A 209 15.43 -2.92 -13.82
CA ALA A 209 15.41 -4.28 -14.35
C ALA A 209 14.42 -4.44 -15.52
N LEU A 210 14.80 -5.16 -16.55
CA LEU A 210 13.90 -5.48 -17.67
C LEU A 210 12.73 -6.35 -17.18
N PRO A 211 11.53 -6.24 -17.78
CA PRO A 211 10.36 -7.05 -17.40
C PRO A 211 10.64 -8.54 -17.31
N LEU A 212 11.45 -9.07 -18.20
CA LEU A 212 11.88 -10.47 -18.22
C LEU A 212 12.56 -10.93 -16.93
N PHE A 213 13.31 -10.05 -16.26
CA PHE A 213 14.05 -10.38 -15.05
C PHE A 213 13.27 -10.14 -13.76
N VAL A 214 12.19 -9.34 -13.81
CA VAL A 214 11.39 -8.97 -12.63
C VAL A 214 10.91 -10.18 -11.83
N PRO A 215 10.31 -11.22 -12.43
CA PRO A 215 9.80 -12.36 -11.64
C PRO A 215 10.87 -13.06 -10.82
N LYS A 216 12.06 -13.26 -11.41
CA LYS A 216 13.18 -13.92 -10.73
C LYS A 216 13.75 -13.05 -9.62
N LEU A 217 14.01 -11.78 -9.89
CA LEU A 217 14.56 -10.85 -8.91
C LEU A 217 13.58 -10.62 -7.74
N MET A 218 12.27 -10.54 -8.02
CA MET A 218 11.26 -10.43 -6.97
C MET A 218 11.10 -11.71 -6.15
N ALA A 219 11.36 -12.88 -6.71
CA ALA A 219 11.43 -14.13 -5.94
C ALA A 219 12.59 -14.08 -4.92
N GLU A 220 13.77 -13.59 -5.31
CA GLU A 220 14.90 -13.40 -4.39
C GLU A 220 14.56 -12.43 -3.24
N VAL A 221 13.80 -11.34 -3.52
CA VAL A 221 13.31 -10.43 -2.47
C VAL A 221 12.33 -11.12 -1.54
N LEU A 222 11.39 -11.88 -2.09
CA LEU A 222 10.41 -12.65 -1.32
C LEU A 222 11.09 -13.66 -0.39
N ASP A 223 12.07 -14.39 -0.92
CA ASP A 223 12.84 -15.37 -0.17
C ASP A 223 13.63 -14.68 0.97
N ALA A 224 14.24 -13.53 0.70
CA ALA A 224 14.95 -12.76 1.73
C ALA A 224 14.01 -12.29 2.85
N ILE A 225 12.80 -11.79 2.52
CA ILE A 225 11.80 -11.37 3.50
C ILE A 225 11.30 -12.57 4.33
N ASN A 226 10.98 -13.68 3.65
CA ASN A 226 10.41 -14.86 4.30
C ASN A 226 11.43 -15.64 5.13
N ALA A 227 12.71 -15.59 4.75
CA ALA A 227 13.80 -16.24 5.48
C ALA A 227 14.29 -15.43 6.70
N THR A 228 13.90 -14.15 6.82
CA THR A 228 14.26 -13.33 7.97
C THR A 228 13.53 -13.84 9.21
N SER A 229 14.26 -14.39 10.16
CA SER A 229 13.70 -14.84 11.44
C SER A 229 13.28 -13.65 12.28
N VAL A 230 12.15 -13.79 12.97
CA VAL A 230 11.66 -12.76 13.91
C VAL A 230 12.65 -12.50 15.04
N ASP A 231 13.38 -13.52 15.48
CA ASP A 231 14.37 -13.43 16.55
C ASP A 231 15.66 -12.71 16.12
N ASP A 232 15.92 -12.63 14.81
CA ASP A 232 17.11 -11.98 14.28
C ASP A 232 16.92 -10.46 14.05
N VAL A 233 15.70 -9.96 14.17
CA VAL A 233 15.39 -8.54 13.94
C VAL A 233 15.31 -7.79 15.25
N THR A 234 16.23 -6.87 15.46
CA THR A 234 16.34 -6.03 16.65
C THR A 234 16.28 -4.55 16.30
N LEU A 235 16.09 -3.68 17.28
CA LEU A 235 16.14 -2.22 17.06
C LEU A 235 17.46 -1.73 16.45
N ASP A 236 18.57 -2.44 16.71
CA ASP A 236 19.89 -2.06 16.25
C ASP A 236 20.11 -2.39 14.76
N ASN A 237 19.50 -3.47 14.26
CA ASN A 237 19.66 -3.89 12.87
C ASN A 237 18.43 -3.65 11.99
N ALA A 238 17.32 -3.21 12.57
CA ALA A 238 16.05 -2.99 11.83
C ALA A 238 16.23 -2.09 10.60
N ALA A 239 17.01 -1.00 10.73
CA ALA A 239 17.26 -0.08 9.63
C ALA A 239 18.09 -0.71 8.51
N VAL A 240 19.02 -1.61 8.82
CA VAL A 240 19.82 -2.35 7.84
C VAL A 240 18.93 -3.32 7.06
N ILE A 241 18.08 -4.08 7.75
CA ILE A 241 17.13 -5.01 7.13
C ILE A 241 16.14 -4.25 6.24
N TYR A 242 15.58 -3.17 6.76
CA TYR A 242 14.70 -2.27 6.00
C TYR A 242 15.39 -1.75 4.74
N ALA A 243 16.58 -1.18 4.87
CA ALA A 243 17.34 -0.59 3.76
C ALA A 243 17.63 -1.61 2.65
N LYS A 244 18.04 -2.82 3.03
CA LYS A 244 18.32 -3.92 2.09
C LYS A 244 17.09 -4.26 1.25
N ILE A 245 15.95 -4.51 1.89
CA ILE A 245 14.71 -4.90 1.20
C ILE A 245 14.19 -3.74 0.35
N HIS A 246 14.16 -2.54 0.94
CA HIS A 246 13.72 -1.33 0.26
C HIS A 246 14.51 -1.08 -1.03
N MET A 247 15.85 -1.08 -0.93
CA MET A 247 16.73 -0.86 -2.08
C MET A 247 16.53 -1.91 -3.16
N GLY A 248 16.39 -3.19 -2.79
CA GLY A 248 16.14 -4.26 -3.75
C GLY A 248 14.89 -3.99 -4.59
N ILE A 249 13.77 -3.67 -3.94
CA ILE A 249 12.50 -3.39 -4.64
C ILE A 249 12.57 -2.10 -5.46
N ALA A 250 13.13 -1.03 -4.89
CA ALA A 250 13.28 0.25 -5.57
C ALA A 250 14.19 0.16 -6.80
N HIS A 251 15.20 -0.74 -6.79
CA HIS A 251 16.12 -0.93 -7.90
C HIS A 251 15.56 -1.91 -8.96
N ILE A 252 14.83 -2.94 -8.58
CA ILE A 252 14.10 -3.80 -9.54
C ILE A 252 13.03 -2.97 -10.27
N HIS A 253 12.34 -2.11 -9.53
CA HIS A 253 11.23 -1.28 -10.02
C HIS A 253 10.15 -2.12 -10.72
N PRO A 254 9.53 -3.08 -10.00
CA PRO A 254 8.79 -4.19 -10.60
C PRO A 254 7.46 -3.79 -11.25
N PHE A 255 6.93 -2.61 -10.97
CA PHE A 255 5.64 -2.14 -11.46
C PHE A 255 5.79 -0.98 -12.43
N TYR A 256 4.71 -0.66 -13.14
CA TYR A 256 4.65 0.53 -13.97
C TYR A 256 4.77 1.82 -13.11
N ASP A 257 4.04 1.88 -12.00
CA ASP A 257 4.05 2.96 -11.01
C ASP A 257 3.86 2.41 -9.59
N GLY A 258 4.01 3.25 -8.56
CA GLY A 258 3.80 2.87 -7.16
C GLY A 258 4.96 2.11 -6.51
N ASN A 259 6.09 1.97 -7.19
CA ASN A 259 7.23 1.18 -6.71
C ASN A 259 7.82 1.70 -5.39
N GLY A 260 7.95 3.01 -5.22
CA GLY A 260 8.44 3.60 -3.98
C GLY A 260 7.53 3.30 -2.79
N ARG A 261 6.21 3.44 -2.98
CA ARG A 261 5.21 3.13 -1.95
C ARG A 261 5.24 1.65 -1.57
N ILE A 262 5.32 0.75 -2.55
CA ILE A 262 5.44 -0.71 -2.32
C ILE A 262 6.76 -1.06 -1.62
N ALA A 263 7.89 -0.46 -2.02
CA ALA A 263 9.17 -0.69 -1.37
C ALA A 263 9.13 -0.32 0.12
N ARG A 264 8.55 0.85 0.47
CA ARG A 264 8.41 1.29 1.85
C ARG A 264 7.42 0.44 2.68
N LEU A 265 6.41 -0.15 2.05
CA LEU A 265 5.50 -1.09 2.71
C LEU A 265 6.19 -2.43 2.98
N LEU A 266 6.77 -3.06 1.96
CA LEU A 266 7.35 -4.40 2.06
C LEU A 266 8.60 -4.43 2.95
N ALA A 267 9.40 -3.36 2.95
CA ALA A 267 10.59 -3.26 3.80
C ALA A 267 10.27 -3.26 5.31
N ASN A 268 9.05 -2.91 5.69
CA ASN A 268 8.59 -2.94 7.07
C ASN A 268 8.07 -4.32 7.52
N ILE A 269 7.89 -5.28 6.63
CA ILE A 269 7.34 -6.60 7.00
C ILE A 269 8.19 -7.31 8.06
N PRO A 270 9.53 -7.44 7.93
CA PRO A 270 10.33 -8.10 8.96
C PRO A 270 10.28 -7.37 10.31
N LEU A 271 10.27 -6.03 10.30
CA LEU A 271 10.17 -5.22 11.52
C LEU A 271 8.86 -5.50 12.26
N LEU A 272 7.75 -5.42 11.54
CA LEU A 272 6.42 -5.65 12.09
C LEU A 272 6.25 -7.08 12.60
N LYS A 273 6.73 -8.10 11.87
CA LYS A 273 6.73 -9.49 12.30
C LYS A 273 7.48 -9.70 13.61
N SER A 274 8.58 -8.98 13.81
CA SER A 274 9.40 -9.05 15.02
C SER A 274 8.87 -8.15 16.14
N GLY A 275 7.67 -7.58 15.96
CA GLY A 275 7.02 -6.75 16.96
C GLY A 275 7.64 -5.36 17.11
N LEU A 276 8.41 -4.90 16.14
CA LEU A 276 8.94 -3.54 16.09
C LEU A 276 7.97 -2.61 15.34
N PRO A 277 7.93 -1.31 15.69
CA PRO A 277 7.15 -0.33 14.94
C PRO A 277 7.73 -0.13 13.54
N PRO A 278 6.93 0.32 12.55
CA PRO A 278 7.42 0.55 11.22
C PRO A 278 8.41 1.71 11.16
N LEU A 279 9.42 1.58 10.30
CA LEU A 279 10.30 2.69 9.93
C LEU A 279 9.58 3.55 8.90
N VAL A 280 9.43 4.83 9.19
CA VAL A 280 8.78 5.81 8.31
C VAL A 280 9.79 6.86 7.90
N ILE A 281 10.03 7.03 6.60
CA ILE A 281 10.91 8.06 6.05
C ILE A 281 10.14 9.38 6.02
N PRO A 282 10.58 10.42 6.77
CA PRO A 282 9.91 11.71 6.79
C PRO A 282 9.97 12.41 5.42
N LYS A 283 8.91 13.14 5.05
CA LYS A 283 8.88 13.88 3.78
C LYS A 283 9.97 14.94 3.67
N GLU A 284 10.39 15.51 4.78
CA GLU A 284 11.46 16.50 4.88
C GLU A 284 12.81 15.93 4.41
N GLN A 285 12.98 14.61 4.50
CA GLN A 285 14.19 13.90 4.07
C GLN A 285 14.14 13.49 2.59
N ARG A 286 13.12 13.91 1.83
CA ARG A 286 12.91 13.50 0.42
C ARG A 286 14.16 13.69 -0.46
N ARG A 287 14.86 14.80 -0.28
CA ARG A 287 16.07 15.09 -1.08
C ARG A 287 17.17 14.07 -0.79
N VAL A 288 17.50 13.86 0.47
CA VAL A 288 18.55 12.91 0.90
C VAL A 288 18.16 11.48 0.53
N TYR A 289 16.88 11.14 0.68
CA TYR A 289 16.32 9.86 0.28
C TYR A 289 16.57 9.56 -1.21
N ILE A 290 16.21 10.49 -2.10
CA ILE A 290 16.41 10.31 -3.55
C ILE A 290 17.92 10.25 -3.88
N GLU A 291 18.73 11.08 -3.24
CA GLU A 291 20.18 11.16 -3.47
C GLU A 291 20.88 9.84 -3.09
N THR A 292 20.60 9.30 -1.90
CA THR A 292 21.20 8.04 -1.44
C THR A 292 20.73 6.84 -2.25
N LEU A 293 19.44 6.80 -2.66
CA LEU A 293 18.93 5.76 -3.56
C LEU A 293 19.63 5.80 -4.91
N SER A 294 19.64 6.96 -5.56
CA SER A 294 20.18 7.12 -6.92
C SER A 294 21.67 6.87 -6.97
N LYS A 295 22.41 7.24 -5.94
CA LYS A 295 23.85 7.00 -5.84
C LYS A 295 24.17 5.49 -5.91
N TYR A 296 23.46 4.67 -5.13
CA TYR A 296 23.61 3.21 -5.19
C TYR A 296 23.18 2.68 -6.57
N GLN A 297 22.00 3.06 -7.05
CA GLN A 297 21.46 2.55 -8.32
C GLN A 297 22.35 2.88 -9.52
N ILE A 298 22.90 4.08 -9.57
CA ILE A 298 23.86 4.47 -10.63
C ILE A 298 25.15 3.68 -10.54
N SER A 299 25.68 3.45 -9.34
CA SER A 299 26.94 2.70 -9.16
C SER A 299 26.82 1.24 -9.56
N ILE A 300 25.64 0.65 -9.37
CA ILE A 300 25.36 -0.76 -9.71
C ILE A 300 24.96 -0.93 -11.18
N GLY A 301 24.22 0.03 -11.72
CA GLY A 301 23.61 -0.08 -13.05
C GLY A 301 22.40 -1.00 -13.08
N GLN A 302 21.98 -1.42 -14.27
CA GLN A 302 20.77 -2.21 -14.47
C GLN A 302 20.91 -3.63 -13.89
N LEU A 303 19.93 -4.05 -13.08
CA LEU A 303 19.88 -5.41 -12.54
C LEU A 303 19.48 -6.44 -13.61
N THR A 304 20.12 -7.59 -13.55
CA THR A 304 19.88 -8.74 -14.44
C THR A 304 19.63 -10.01 -13.64
N SER A 305 19.20 -11.07 -14.31
CA SER A 305 19.02 -12.39 -13.68
C SER A 305 20.33 -13.01 -13.13
N THR A 306 21.49 -12.51 -13.55
CA THR A 306 22.81 -12.99 -13.12
C THR A 306 23.46 -12.10 -12.07
N SER A 307 23.10 -10.82 -11.98
CA SER A 307 23.59 -9.92 -10.94
C SER A 307 23.00 -10.21 -9.56
N GLY A 308 21.82 -10.82 -9.52
CA GLY A 308 21.00 -10.86 -8.32
C GLY A 308 20.47 -9.47 -7.93
N VAL A 309 19.80 -9.40 -6.78
CA VAL A 309 19.15 -8.15 -6.31
C VAL A 309 20.16 -7.22 -5.62
N TRP A 310 21.17 -7.77 -4.95
CA TRP A 310 22.15 -7.01 -4.14
C TRP A 310 23.61 -7.34 -4.54
N PRO A 311 24.06 -6.93 -5.75
CA PRO A 311 25.37 -7.31 -6.25
C PRO A 311 26.54 -6.68 -5.49
N ALA A 312 26.33 -5.56 -4.79
CA ALA A 312 27.35 -4.89 -3.97
C ALA A 312 26.76 -4.45 -2.62
N PRO A 313 26.52 -5.38 -1.67
CA PRO A 313 25.87 -5.08 -0.40
C PRO A 313 26.65 -4.06 0.45
N ASP A 314 27.97 -4.00 0.36
CA ASP A 314 28.79 -3.02 1.09
C ASP A 314 28.51 -1.57 0.69
N GLN A 315 27.99 -1.33 -0.51
CA GLN A 315 27.62 0.02 -0.97
C GLN A 315 26.26 0.49 -0.43
N LEU A 316 25.50 -0.36 0.28
CA LEU A 316 24.25 0.02 0.93
C LEU A 316 24.45 0.86 2.20
N ARG A 317 25.65 0.89 2.78
CA ARG A 317 25.92 1.52 4.09
C ARG A 317 25.41 2.96 4.22
N GLU A 318 25.51 3.75 3.16
CA GLU A 318 25.04 5.13 3.17
C GLU A 318 23.50 5.19 3.28
N PHE A 319 22.79 4.34 2.54
CA PHE A 319 21.35 4.24 2.62
C PHE A 319 20.89 3.59 3.94
N GLU A 320 21.64 2.64 4.49
CA GLU A 320 21.38 2.06 5.82
C GLU A 320 21.49 3.11 6.92
N ALA A 321 22.54 3.95 6.91
CA ALA A 321 22.71 5.05 7.85
C ALA A 321 21.59 6.10 7.72
N PHE A 322 21.19 6.41 6.48
CA PHE A 322 20.03 7.27 6.23
C PHE A 322 18.75 6.66 6.82
N CYS A 323 18.45 5.39 6.59
CA CYS A 323 17.27 4.73 7.15
C CYS A 323 17.31 4.74 8.69
N ALA A 324 18.48 4.49 9.30
CA ALA A 324 18.64 4.55 10.75
C ALA A 324 18.29 5.95 11.31
N SER A 325 18.69 7.02 10.61
CA SER A 325 18.35 8.40 11.01
C SER A 325 16.85 8.71 10.93
N CYS A 326 16.11 8.00 10.07
CA CYS A 326 14.66 8.20 9.88
C CYS A 326 13.79 7.49 10.93
N TYR A 327 14.35 6.55 11.71
CA TYR A 327 13.54 5.73 12.63
C TYR A 327 13.02 6.49 13.86
N GLY A 328 13.47 7.72 14.10
CA GLY A 328 13.09 8.55 15.24
C GLY A 328 11.57 8.82 15.29
N SER A 329 10.96 9.23 14.19
CA SER A 329 9.57 9.72 14.16
C SER A 329 8.56 8.73 14.76
N THR A 330 8.69 7.44 14.46
CA THR A 330 7.79 6.42 15.01
C THR A 330 8.10 6.10 16.46
N LYS A 331 9.39 6.15 16.87
CA LYS A 331 9.81 5.98 18.27
C LYS A 331 9.26 7.10 19.14
N ASP A 332 9.27 8.34 18.66
CA ASP A 332 8.74 9.51 19.38
C ASP A 332 7.23 9.36 19.64
N LEU A 333 6.47 8.93 18.64
CA LEU A 333 5.03 8.62 18.81
C LEU A 333 4.80 7.56 19.89
N MET A 334 5.58 6.50 19.88
CA MET A 334 5.49 5.44 20.88
C MET A 334 5.79 5.99 22.29
N GLU A 335 6.88 6.76 22.45
CA GLU A 335 7.23 7.34 23.74
C GLU A 335 6.13 8.23 24.32
N GLU A 336 5.47 9.03 23.49
CA GLU A 336 4.34 9.87 23.91
C GLU A 336 3.17 9.03 24.44
N ILE A 337 2.80 7.98 23.73
CA ILE A 337 1.71 7.09 24.14
C ILE A 337 2.08 6.30 25.41
N PHE A 338 3.31 5.79 25.52
CA PHE A 338 3.77 5.13 26.74
C PHE A 338 3.86 6.08 27.95
N LYS A 339 4.18 7.36 27.73
CA LYS A 339 4.07 8.38 28.78
C LYS A 339 2.64 8.56 29.27
N LEU A 340 1.66 8.53 28.35
CA LEU A 340 0.24 8.59 28.71
C LEU A 340 -0.20 7.34 29.51
N GLN A 341 0.20 6.15 29.08
CA GLN A 341 -0.07 4.88 29.79
C GLN A 341 0.48 4.93 31.22
N ARG A 342 1.75 5.34 31.41
CA ARG A 342 2.35 5.47 32.74
C ARG A 342 1.62 6.48 33.62
N LYS A 343 1.16 7.61 33.07
CA LYS A 343 0.37 8.61 33.81
C LYS A 343 -0.98 8.06 34.28
N ARG A 344 -1.61 7.16 33.50
CA ARG A 344 -2.86 6.49 33.90
C ARG A 344 -2.59 5.50 35.05
N ALA A 345 -1.58 4.66 34.91
CA ALA A 345 -1.20 3.70 35.94
C ALA A 345 -0.81 4.38 37.26
N GLY A 346 -0.16 5.54 37.23
CA GLY A 346 0.19 6.32 38.43
C GLY A 346 -0.96 7.12 39.06
N LYS A 347 -2.13 7.20 38.40
CA LYS A 347 -3.35 7.84 38.96
C LYS A 347 -4.36 6.84 39.52
N GLY A 348 -4.06 5.55 39.46
CA GLY A 348 -4.86 4.47 40.04
C GLY A 348 -4.61 4.33 41.52
N PHE A 349 -5.04 5.33 42.32
CA PHE A 349 -5.25 5.23 43.78
C PHE A 349 -6.50 6.01 44.13
#